data_1c5cc4b42338251bf25916f2af1f3580
#
_entry.id   1c5cc4b42338251bf25916f2af1f3580
#
_cell.length_a   1.000
_cell.length_b   1.000
_cell.length_c   1.000
_cell.angle_alpha   90.00
_cell.angle_beta   90.00
_cell.angle_gamma   90.00
#
_symmetry.space_group_name_H-M   'P 1'
#
loop_
_entity.id
_entity.type
_entity.pdbx_description
1 polymer ?
#
loop_
_entity_poly.entity_id
_entity_poly.type
_entity_poly.pdbx_seq_one_letter_code
_entity_poly.pdbx_strand_id
1 'polypeptide(L)'
;VATTRFGTDGVRGVANVELTPELTLALGRAIARTITATTFLIGRDTRRSGPLLQAALSAGLTSEGADVVDVGVLPTPALAWLSAERDVPAVVISASHNPFADNGIKLFAAGGAKLSEEAEAAIEDELERVLDPSAKGPRRLEGHGVGRLTAEPGLGRAYLDRLVSLLEGRRLDGLRIVVDSANGSASGLAGALYEGLGAEVVAIGCEPDGTNINDGCGSTATATLAAAVVEHGADLGLALDGDADRLLAIGPDGALVNGDELIALFALDLAERGQLAGNTVVVTVMTNLGFRLAMEERGIIVKETTVGDRYVLAALDKDGLSLGGEQSGHIIFRRLATTGDGLLTGLILADLVARSGRPLTEQLDGLVTRVPQVLVNVPVPNTELLDSADAVWSAVAEEEARLGDGGRVLLRPSGTEPLVRVMVEASGDGVAEAIAERLGTLVSYELQSAAATHG
;
A
#
# COMPACT_ATOMS: atom_id res chain seq x y z
N VAL A 1 6.40 -25.80 -12.63
CA VAL A 1 5.18 -25.01 -12.48
C VAL A 1 5.50 -24.03 -11.37
N ALA A 2 5.57 -22.74 -11.68
CA ALA A 2 5.73 -21.72 -10.65
C ALA A 2 4.52 -21.83 -9.71
N THR A 3 4.76 -22.13 -8.45
CA THR A 3 3.74 -22.13 -7.41
C THR A 3 3.40 -20.66 -7.12
N THR A 4 2.31 -20.20 -7.67
CA THR A 4 1.82 -18.84 -7.43
C THR A 4 1.18 -18.83 -6.05
N ARG A 5 1.90 -18.26 -5.06
CA ARG A 5 1.42 -18.08 -3.69
C ARG A 5 0.93 -16.65 -3.51
N PHE A 6 -0.08 -16.49 -2.65
CA PHE A 6 -0.46 -15.18 -2.17
C PHE A 6 0.68 -14.59 -1.33
N GLY A 7 1.13 -13.41 -1.70
CA GLY A 7 1.97 -12.58 -0.85
C GLY A 7 1.11 -11.70 0.06
N THR A 8 1.74 -10.82 0.83
CA THR A 8 1.02 -9.85 1.69
C THR A 8 0.06 -8.94 0.93
N ASP A 9 0.20 -8.88 -0.41
CA ASP A 9 -0.54 -7.96 -1.28
C ASP A 9 -1.07 -8.67 -2.56
N GLY A 10 -1.59 -9.87 -2.39
CA GLY A 10 -2.14 -10.70 -3.46
C GLY A 10 -1.09 -11.50 -4.24
N VAL A 11 -1.51 -12.02 -5.40
CA VAL A 11 -0.64 -12.74 -6.33
C VAL A 11 -0.03 -11.74 -7.30
N ARG A 12 1.31 -11.70 -7.41
CA ARG A 12 2.03 -10.79 -8.31
C ARG A 12 2.99 -11.55 -9.21
N GLY A 13 3.31 -10.99 -10.37
CA GLY A 13 4.31 -11.52 -11.29
C GLY A 13 4.39 -10.72 -12.57
N VAL A 14 5.40 -11.04 -13.40
CA VAL A 14 5.54 -10.48 -14.75
C VAL A 14 4.34 -10.96 -15.59
N ALA A 15 3.54 -10.00 -16.07
CA ALA A 15 2.31 -10.29 -16.79
C ALA A 15 2.58 -11.07 -18.07
N ASN A 16 1.75 -12.09 -18.35
CA ASN A 16 1.85 -13.00 -19.49
C ASN A 16 3.14 -13.87 -19.53
N VAL A 17 3.91 -13.87 -18.43
CA VAL A 17 5.09 -14.75 -18.25
C VAL A 17 4.90 -15.62 -17.00
N GLU A 18 4.73 -14.99 -15.86
CA GLU A 18 4.46 -15.64 -14.57
C GLU A 18 2.95 -15.62 -14.27
N LEU A 19 2.32 -14.45 -14.41
CA LEU A 19 0.88 -14.28 -14.30
C LEU A 19 0.24 -14.41 -15.68
N THR A 20 0.07 -15.65 -16.14
CA THR A 20 -0.48 -15.96 -17.47
C THR A 20 -2.01 -15.93 -17.49
N PRO A 21 -2.66 -15.78 -18.67
CA PRO A 21 -4.11 -15.89 -18.79
C PRO A 21 -4.68 -17.22 -18.31
N GLU A 22 -3.96 -18.34 -18.57
CA GLU A 22 -4.37 -19.69 -18.14
C GLU A 22 -4.40 -19.81 -16.64
N LEU A 23 -3.34 -19.32 -15.97
CA LEU A 23 -3.25 -19.26 -14.51
C LEU A 23 -4.35 -18.37 -13.94
N THR A 24 -4.57 -17.20 -14.54
CA THR A 24 -5.57 -16.24 -14.09
C THR A 24 -6.99 -16.78 -14.24
N LEU A 25 -7.27 -17.51 -15.31
CA LEU A 25 -8.55 -18.24 -15.48
C LEU A 25 -8.71 -19.30 -14.39
N ALA A 26 -7.66 -20.09 -14.14
CA ALA A 26 -7.69 -21.12 -13.10
C ALA A 26 -7.91 -20.49 -11.71
N LEU A 27 -7.25 -19.35 -11.44
CA LEU A 27 -7.43 -18.57 -10.20
C LEU A 27 -8.89 -18.08 -10.05
N GLY A 28 -9.50 -17.56 -11.12
CA GLY A 28 -10.92 -17.16 -11.11
C GLY A 28 -11.85 -18.32 -10.76
N ARG A 29 -11.56 -19.52 -11.26
CA ARG A 29 -12.31 -20.73 -10.91
C ARG A 29 -12.11 -21.12 -9.45
N ALA A 30 -10.87 -21.07 -8.96
CA ALA A 30 -10.55 -21.37 -7.56
C ALA A 30 -11.27 -20.40 -6.61
N ILE A 31 -11.22 -19.08 -6.92
CA ILE A 31 -11.92 -18.04 -6.16
C ILE A 31 -13.42 -18.33 -6.08
N ALA A 32 -14.08 -18.59 -7.21
CA ALA A 32 -15.53 -18.83 -7.25
C ALA A 32 -15.94 -20.10 -6.48
N ARG A 33 -15.06 -21.09 -6.39
CA ARG A 33 -15.32 -22.33 -5.64
C ARG A 33 -15.06 -22.20 -4.15
N THR A 34 -14.18 -21.30 -3.76
CA THR A 34 -13.76 -21.11 -2.37
C THR A 34 -14.59 -20.04 -1.68
N ILE A 35 -14.80 -18.91 -2.35
CA ILE A 35 -15.57 -17.80 -1.79
C ILE A 35 -17.04 -17.97 -2.13
N THR A 36 -17.87 -18.10 -1.08
CA THR A 36 -19.34 -18.21 -1.24
C THR A 36 -19.92 -16.84 -1.57
N ALA A 37 -19.94 -16.49 -2.86
CA ALA A 37 -20.55 -15.27 -3.36
C ALA A 37 -21.16 -15.51 -4.75
N THR A 38 -22.28 -14.83 -5.05
CA THR A 38 -22.93 -14.91 -6.35
C THR A 38 -22.46 -13.85 -7.31
N THR A 39 -21.81 -12.80 -6.80
CA THR A 39 -21.37 -11.64 -7.59
C THR A 39 -20.01 -11.17 -7.11
N PHE A 40 -19.13 -10.79 -8.05
CA PHE A 40 -17.82 -10.19 -7.79
C PHE A 40 -17.67 -8.87 -8.54
N LEU A 41 -17.12 -7.86 -7.90
CA LEU A 41 -16.65 -6.66 -8.57
C LEU A 41 -15.23 -6.91 -9.10
N ILE A 42 -14.93 -6.45 -10.31
CA ILE A 42 -13.57 -6.48 -10.86
C ILE A 42 -13.21 -5.10 -11.40
N GLY A 43 -12.08 -4.57 -10.92
CA GLY A 43 -11.48 -3.36 -11.46
C GLY A 43 -9.98 -3.53 -11.64
N ARG A 44 -9.35 -2.53 -12.28
CA ARG A 44 -7.93 -2.59 -12.61
C ARG A 44 -7.29 -1.21 -12.62
N ASP A 45 -5.96 -1.20 -12.63
CA ASP A 45 -5.18 -0.02 -12.97
C ASP A 45 -5.07 0.16 -14.51
N THR A 46 -4.17 1.02 -14.94
CA THR A 46 -4.00 1.42 -16.34
C THR A 46 -3.06 0.53 -17.14
N ARG A 47 -2.43 -0.49 -16.54
CA ARG A 47 -1.47 -1.38 -17.19
C ARG A 47 -2.06 -2.04 -18.43
N ARG A 48 -1.25 -2.12 -19.50
CA ARG A 48 -1.64 -2.75 -20.78
C ARG A 48 -2.09 -4.21 -20.61
N SER A 49 -1.53 -4.92 -19.65
CA SER A 49 -1.89 -6.31 -19.33
C SER A 49 -3.22 -6.45 -18.58
N GLY A 50 -3.72 -5.36 -17.98
CA GLY A 50 -4.94 -5.37 -17.17
C GLY A 50 -6.15 -5.99 -17.88
N PRO A 51 -6.53 -5.55 -19.10
CA PRO A 51 -7.67 -6.13 -19.84
C PRO A 51 -7.52 -7.63 -20.15
N LEU A 52 -6.29 -8.11 -20.42
CA LEU A 52 -6.02 -9.53 -20.66
C LEU A 52 -6.31 -10.37 -19.42
N LEU A 53 -5.77 -9.96 -18.28
CA LEU A 53 -5.94 -10.67 -17.00
C LEU A 53 -7.39 -10.58 -16.51
N GLN A 54 -8.03 -9.43 -16.67
CA GLN A 54 -9.44 -9.23 -16.34
C GLN A 54 -10.37 -10.17 -17.14
N ALA A 55 -10.14 -10.30 -18.44
CA ALA A 55 -10.93 -11.20 -19.27
C ALA A 55 -10.77 -12.67 -18.84
N ALA A 56 -9.54 -13.09 -18.55
CA ALA A 56 -9.25 -14.45 -18.10
C ALA A 56 -9.89 -14.74 -16.72
N LEU A 57 -9.74 -13.83 -15.75
CA LEU A 57 -10.32 -13.96 -14.43
C LEU A 57 -11.85 -14.01 -14.49
N SER A 58 -12.46 -13.10 -15.25
CA SER A 58 -13.91 -13.06 -15.44
C SER A 58 -14.44 -14.36 -16.07
N ALA A 59 -13.73 -14.92 -17.06
CA ALA A 59 -14.08 -16.21 -17.63
C ALA A 59 -14.00 -17.35 -16.60
N GLY A 60 -13.00 -17.30 -15.72
CA GLY A 60 -12.87 -18.25 -14.61
C GLY A 60 -14.08 -18.19 -13.66
N LEU A 61 -14.39 -17.02 -13.13
CA LEU A 61 -15.50 -16.77 -12.20
C LEU A 61 -16.85 -17.17 -12.83
N THR A 62 -17.14 -16.66 -14.03
CA THR A 62 -18.43 -16.92 -14.70
C THR A 62 -18.61 -18.38 -15.08
N SER A 63 -17.52 -19.11 -15.39
CA SER A 63 -17.58 -20.55 -15.69
C SER A 63 -18.01 -21.40 -14.49
N GLU A 64 -17.86 -20.88 -13.27
CA GLU A 64 -18.29 -21.51 -12.00
C GLU A 64 -19.62 -20.92 -11.48
N GLY A 65 -20.28 -20.05 -12.27
CA GLY A 65 -21.63 -19.55 -11.99
C GLY A 65 -21.69 -18.21 -11.27
N ALA A 66 -20.57 -17.60 -10.96
CA ALA A 66 -20.55 -16.28 -10.32
C ALA A 66 -20.79 -15.17 -11.38
N ASP A 67 -21.64 -14.22 -11.07
CA ASP A 67 -21.78 -12.99 -11.85
C ASP A 67 -20.58 -12.07 -11.62
N VAL A 68 -20.16 -11.34 -12.64
CA VAL A 68 -19.05 -10.40 -12.60
C VAL A 68 -19.53 -9.01 -13.02
N VAL A 69 -19.19 -8.01 -12.22
CA VAL A 69 -19.41 -6.59 -12.52
C VAL A 69 -18.05 -5.95 -12.80
N ASP A 70 -17.81 -5.61 -14.07
CA ASP A 70 -16.62 -4.86 -14.51
C ASP A 70 -16.83 -3.37 -14.19
N VAL A 71 -16.02 -2.83 -13.28
CA VAL A 71 -16.04 -1.41 -12.89
C VAL A 71 -15.00 -0.56 -13.65
N GLY A 72 -14.20 -1.19 -14.51
CA GLY A 72 -13.19 -0.51 -15.34
C GLY A 72 -11.91 -0.15 -14.57
N VAL A 73 -11.34 1.00 -14.94
CA VAL A 73 -10.15 1.55 -14.27
C VAL A 73 -10.59 2.34 -13.06
N LEU A 74 -10.25 1.85 -11.86
CA LEU A 74 -10.54 2.49 -10.59
C LEU A 74 -9.42 2.24 -9.56
N PRO A 75 -9.19 3.19 -8.63
CA PRO A 75 -8.31 3.00 -7.48
C PRO A 75 -8.67 1.78 -6.62
N THR A 76 -7.65 1.12 -6.08
CA THR A 76 -7.82 0.03 -5.11
C THR A 76 -8.76 0.41 -3.97
N PRO A 77 -8.62 1.57 -3.29
CA PRO A 77 -9.55 1.97 -2.23
C PRO A 77 -11.00 2.21 -2.72
N ALA A 78 -11.18 2.61 -3.98
CA ALA A 78 -12.53 2.75 -4.54
C ALA A 78 -13.22 1.38 -4.66
N LEU A 79 -12.49 0.33 -5.07
CA LEU A 79 -13.03 -1.02 -5.11
C LEU A 79 -13.29 -1.57 -3.71
N ALA A 80 -12.39 -1.33 -2.76
CA ALA A 80 -12.58 -1.73 -1.36
C ALA A 80 -13.85 -1.06 -0.77
N TRP A 81 -14.04 0.23 -1.03
CA TRP A 81 -15.27 0.94 -0.65
C TRP A 81 -16.53 0.36 -1.32
N LEU A 82 -16.50 0.13 -2.65
CA LEU A 82 -17.63 -0.46 -3.38
C LEU A 82 -17.97 -1.87 -2.87
N SER A 83 -16.95 -2.66 -2.53
CA SER A 83 -17.12 -3.97 -1.90
C SER A 83 -17.85 -3.88 -0.57
N ALA A 84 -17.47 -2.91 0.27
CA ALA A 84 -18.14 -2.65 1.54
C ALA A 84 -19.58 -2.15 1.35
N GLU A 85 -19.80 -1.21 0.44
CA GLU A 85 -21.11 -0.59 0.18
C GLU A 85 -22.14 -1.58 -0.37
N ARG A 86 -21.67 -2.54 -1.21
CA ARG A 86 -22.53 -3.53 -1.86
C ARG A 86 -22.57 -4.88 -1.15
N ASP A 87 -21.72 -5.05 -0.13
CA ASP A 87 -21.51 -6.32 0.58
C ASP A 87 -21.21 -7.49 -0.37
N VAL A 88 -20.32 -7.25 -1.34
CA VAL A 88 -19.85 -8.26 -2.31
C VAL A 88 -18.32 -8.25 -2.39
N PRO A 89 -17.66 -9.41 -2.62
CA PRO A 89 -16.22 -9.43 -2.79
C PRO A 89 -15.78 -8.66 -4.03
N ALA A 90 -14.56 -8.11 -3.97
CA ALA A 90 -13.95 -7.39 -5.09
C ALA A 90 -12.57 -7.93 -5.43
N VAL A 91 -12.23 -7.84 -6.72
CA VAL A 91 -10.90 -8.18 -7.23
C VAL A 91 -10.30 -6.96 -7.92
N VAL A 92 -9.09 -6.62 -7.52
CA VAL A 92 -8.29 -5.56 -8.12
C VAL A 92 -7.15 -6.16 -8.92
N ILE A 93 -7.03 -5.77 -10.19
CA ILE A 93 -5.93 -6.18 -11.06
C ILE A 93 -4.93 -5.03 -11.12
N SER A 94 -3.90 -5.12 -10.31
CA SER A 94 -2.84 -4.12 -10.18
C SER A 94 -1.61 -4.68 -9.46
N ALA A 95 -0.43 -4.15 -9.79
CA ALA A 95 0.80 -4.36 -9.03
C ALA A 95 1.26 -3.07 -8.31
N SER A 96 0.33 -2.14 -8.00
CA SER A 96 0.59 -0.91 -7.26
C SER A 96 1.75 -0.10 -7.87
N HIS A 97 2.83 0.09 -7.14
CA HIS A 97 3.99 0.91 -7.52
C HIS A 97 5.03 0.19 -8.40
N ASN A 98 4.82 -1.09 -8.74
CA ASN A 98 5.75 -1.84 -9.59
C ASN A 98 5.78 -1.28 -11.04
N PRO A 99 6.84 -1.55 -11.83
CA PRO A 99 6.90 -1.23 -13.25
C PRO A 99 5.73 -1.83 -14.05
N PHE A 100 5.44 -1.28 -15.23
CA PHE A 100 4.27 -1.66 -16.04
C PHE A 100 4.25 -3.13 -16.49
N ALA A 101 5.42 -3.76 -16.59
CA ALA A 101 5.54 -5.15 -16.99
C ALA A 101 4.95 -6.14 -15.97
N ASP A 102 4.97 -5.75 -14.70
CA ASP A 102 4.36 -6.52 -13.62
C ASP A 102 2.85 -6.30 -13.58
N ASN A 103 2.13 -7.27 -13.01
CA ASN A 103 0.75 -7.10 -12.61
C ASN A 103 0.46 -7.96 -11.37
N GLY A 104 -0.74 -7.81 -10.81
CA GLY A 104 -1.15 -8.55 -9.64
C GLY A 104 -2.66 -8.71 -9.55
N ILE A 105 -3.09 -9.61 -8.69
CA ILE A 105 -4.49 -9.86 -8.38
C ILE A 105 -4.66 -9.81 -6.88
N LYS A 106 -5.36 -8.77 -6.40
CA LYS A 106 -5.68 -8.56 -4.98
C LYS A 106 -7.16 -8.86 -4.76
N LEU A 107 -7.50 -9.48 -3.64
CA LEU A 107 -8.88 -9.79 -3.29
C LEU A 107 -9.31 -9.08 -2.02
N PHE A 108 -10.54 -8.59 -2.07
CA PHE A 108 -11.26 -8.07 -0.91
C PHE A 108 -12.48 -8.96 -0.64
N ALA A 109 -12.67 -9.31 0.62
CA ALA A 109 -13.90 -9.97 1.08
C ALA A 109 -15.09 -9.00 0.96
N ALA A 110 -16.29 -9.51 0.99
CA ALA A 110 -17.48 -8.71 1.22
C ALA A 110 -17.26 -7.85 2.48
N GLY A 111 -17.66 -6.58 2.44
CA GLY A 111 -17.31 -5.61 3.48
C GLY A 111 -15.99 -4.85 3.25
N GLY A 112 -15.26 -5.11 2.15
CA GLY A 112 -14.12 -4.31 1.70
C GLY A 112 -12.81 -4.52 2.47
N ALA A 113 -12.72 -5.56 3.31
CA ALA A 113 -11.48 -5.95 3.97
C ALA A 113 -10.66 -6.90 3.10
N LYS A 114 -9.34 -6.91 3.23
CA LYS A 114 -8.49 -7.95 2.62
C LYS A 114 -8.91 -9.33 3.12
N LEU A 115 -8.66 -10.36 2.29
CA LEU A 115 -8.91 -11.74 2.71
C LEU A 115 -8.03 -12.12 3.91
N SER A 116 -8.53 -13.04 4.74
CA SER A 116 -7.72 -13.68 5.78
C SER A 116 -6.71 -14.66 5.16
N GLU A 117 -5.63 -14.95 5.87
CA GLU A 117 -4.62 -15.91 5.44
C GLU A 117 -5.20 -17.30 5.22
N GLU A 118 -6.21 -17.69 6.03
CA GLU A 118 -6.91 -18.96 5.87
C GLU A 118 -7.72 -19.01 4.57
N ALA A 119 -8.35 -17.88 4.18
CA ALA A 119 -9.10 -17.80 2.92
C ALA A 119 -8.15 -17.79 1.72
N GLU A 120 -7.01 -17.10 1.82
CA GLU A 120 -5.97 -17.11 0.79
C GLU A 120 -5.41 -18.53 0.60
N ALA A 121 -5.04 -19.23 1.69
CA ALA A 121 -4.57 -20.61 1.65
C ALA A 121 -5.61 -21.58 1.05
N ALA A 122 -6.89 -21.41 1.37
CA ALA A 122 -7.95 -22.23 0.78
C ALA A 122 -8.10 -22.00 -0.74
N ILE A 123 -7.86 -20.77 -1.22
CA ILE A 123 -7.84 -20.46 -2.66
C ILE A 123 -6.61 -21.12 -3.31
N GLU A 124 -5.45 -21.08 -2.68
CA GLU A 124 -4.23 -21.74 -3.18
C GLU A 124 -4.43 -23.25 -3.33
N ASP A 125 -4.97 -23.90 -2.30
CA ASP A 125 -5.28 -25.33 -2.32
C ASP A 125 -6.26 -25.70 -3.46
N GLU A 126 -7.27 -24.87 -3.68
CA GLU A 126 -8.23 -25.11 -4.77
C GLU A 126 -7.61 -24.79 -6.14
N LEU A 127 -6.73 -23.78 -6.23
CA LEU A 127 -6.00 -23.48 -7.44
C LEU A 127 -5.11 -24.65 -7.88
N GLU A 128 -4.40 -25.30 -6.95
CA GLU A 128 -3.63 -26.50 -7.25
C GLU A 128 -4.52 -27.62 -7.79
N ARG A 129 -5.72 -27.83 -7.23
CA ARG A 129 -6.71 -28.81 -7.75
C ARG A 129 -7.22 -28.45 -9.12
N VAL A 130 -7.45 -27.16 -9.41
CA VAL A 130 -7.92 -26.70 -10.74
C VAL A 130 -6.83 -26.90 -11.79
N LEU A 131 -5.57 -26.74 -11.42
CA LEU A 131 -4.41 -26.90 -12.31
C LEU A 131 -4.00 -28.37 -12.51
N ASP A 132 -4.42 -29.29 -11.65
CA ASP A 132 -4.09 -30.72 -11.79
C ASP A 132 -4.91 -31.35 -12.92
N PRO A 133 -4.28 -31.79 -14.02
CA PRO A 133 -4.98 -32.42 -15.14
C PRO A 133 -5.64 -33.76 -14.77
N SER A 134 -5.20 -34.41 -13.68
CA SER A 134 -5.73 -35.67 -13.20
C SER A 134 -6.93 -35.51 -12.26
N ALA A 135 -7.14 -34.31 -11.73
CA ALA A 135 -8.23 -34.03 -10.81
C ALA A 135 -9.59 -34.08 -11.54
N LYS A 136 -10.53 -34.82 -10.98
CA LYS A 136 -11.93 -34.79 -11.42
C LYS A 136 -12.58 -33.51 -10.88
N GLY A 137 -12.61 -32.46 -11.69
CA GLY A 137 -13.33 -31.24 -11.34
C GLY A 137 -14.87 -31.47 -11.29
N PRO A 138 -15.62 -30.53 -10.69
CA PRO A 138 -17.07 -30.56 -10.73
C PRO A 138 -17.59 -30.54 -12.18
N ARG A 139 -18.84 -31.02 -12.35
CA ARG A 139 -19.50 -30.94 -13.67
C ARG A 139 -19.57 -29.46 -14.11
N ARG A 140 -19.21 -29.20 -15.37
CA ARG A 140 -19.35 -27.89 -15.97
C ARG A 140 -20.79 -27.42 -15.92
N LEU A 141 -20.99 -26.17 -15.55
CA LEU A 141 -22.29 -25.52 -15.58
C LEU A 141 -22.69 -25.23 -17.04
N GLU A 142 -23.98 -25.30 -17.30
CA GLU A 142 -24.55 -25.07 -18.64
C GLU A 142 -25.79 -24.17 -18.56
N GLY A 143 -26.08 -23.47 -19.64
CA GLY A 143 -27.26 -22.63 -19.77
C GLY A 143 -27.31 -21.53 -18.70
N HIS A 144 -28.38 -21.51 -17.93
CA HIS A 144 -28.58 -20.52 -16.87
C HIS A 144 -27.65 -20.68 -15.65
N GLY A 145 -26.89 -21.74 -15.58
CA GLY A 145 -25.90 -21.94 -14.53
C GLY A 145 -24.59 -21.18 -14.76
N VAL A 146 -24.35 -20.66 -15.97
CA VAL A 146 -23.17 -19.83 -16.28
C VAL A 146 -23.43 -18.41 -15.80
N GLY A 147 -22.46 -17.83 -15.06
CA GLY A 147 -22.53 -16.44 -14.58
C GLY A 147 -22.48 -15.41 -15.71
N ARG A 148 -22.90 -14.20 -15.44
CA ARG A 148 -22.93 -13.08 -16.39
C ARG A 148 -21.77 -12.13 -16.14
N LEU A 149 -21.26 -11.55 -17.22
CA LEU A 149 -20.34 -10.40 -17.17
C LEU A 149 -21.13 -9.15 -17.56
N THR A 150 -21.16 -8.17 -16.69
CA THR A 150 -21.79 -6.86 -16.92
C THR A 150 -20.78 -5.76 -16.66
N ALA A 151 -20.92 -4.61 -17.33
CA ALA A 151 -20.08 -3.44 -17.07
C ALA A 151 -20.91 -2.35 -16.39
N GLU A 152 -20.36 -1.73 -15.37
CA GLU A 152 -20.92 -0.56 -14.70
C GLU A 152 -19.94 0.62 -14.77
N PRO A 153 -19.93 1.38 -15.87
CA PRO A 153 -19.11 2.58 -15.97
C PRO A 153 -19.64 3.69 -15.06
N GLY A 154 -18.75 4.57 -14.59
CA GLY A 154 -19.15 5.78 -13.83
C GLY A 154 -19.11 5.63 -12.31
N LEU A 155 -18.77 4.47 -11.78
CA LEU A 155 -18.64 4.27 -10.32
C LEU A 155 -17.51 5.11 -9.69
N GLY A 156 -16.53 5.55 -10.48
CA GLY A 156 -15.54 6.52 -10.04
C GLY A 156 -16.15 7.83 -9.56
N ARG A 157 -17.24 8.29 -10.19
CA ARG A 157 -17.97 9.48 -9.75
C ARG A 157 -18.62 9.28 -8.39
N ALA A 158 -19.24 8.12 -8.16
CA ALA A 158 -19.86 7.82 -6.85
C ALA A 158 -18.80 7.79 -5.73
N TYR A 159 -17.60 7.25 -6.03
CA TYR A 159 -16.48 7.30 -5.09
C TYR A 159 -16.01 8.73 -4.80
N LEU A 160 -15.90 9.61 -5.81
CA LEU A 160 -15.58 11.03 -5.59
C LEU A 160 -16.67 11.74 -4.78
N ASP A 161 -17.94 11.51 -5.06
CA ASP A 161 -19.05 12.12 -4.32
C ASP A 161 -19.02 11.69 -2.84
N ARG A 162 -18.65 10.44 -2.56
CA ARG A 162 -18.39 9.96 -1.20
C ARG A 162 -17.24 10.73 -0.54
N LEU A 163 -16.08 10.85 -1.21
CA LEU A 163 -14.93 11.58 -0.65
C LEU A 163 -15.31 13.04 -0.35
N VAL A 164 -15.95 13.72 -1.28
CA VAL A 164 -16.43 15.11 -1.11
C VAL A 164 -17.35 15.22 0.10
N SER A 165 -18.25 14.25 0.32
CA SER A 165 -19.18 14.27 1.46
C SER A 165 -18.50 14.26 2.82
N LEU A 166 -17.27 13.73 2.92
CA LEU A 166 -16.49 13.70 4.16
C LEU A 166 -16.04 15.09 4.63
N LEU A 167 -16.00 16.07 3.74
CA LEU A 167 -15.71 17.45 4.12
C LEU A 167 -16.93 18.20 4.69
N GLU A 168 -18.13 17.61 4.69
CA GLU A 168 -19.33 18.21 5.30
C GLU A 168 -19.61 19.64 4.81
N GLY A 169 -19.37 19.88 3.52
CA GLY A 169 -19.55 21.18 2.86
C GLY A 169 -18.34 22.13 2.94
N ARG A 170 -17.26 21.77 3.59
CA ARG A 170 -16.00 22.52 3.52
C ARG A 170 -15.43 22.47 2.12
N ARG A 171 -14.69 23.51 1.75
CA ARG A 171 -14.11 23.69 0.43
C ARG A 171 -12.63 23.97 0.53
N LEU A 172 -11.95 23.84 -0.59
CA LEU A 172 -10.52 24.07 -0.76
C LEU A 172 -10.23 25.35 -1.57
N ASP A 173 -11.17 26.28 -1.56
CA ASP A 173 -11.03 27.55 -2.30
C ASP A 173 -9.76 28.30 -1.86
N GLY A 174 -8.96 28.76 -2.82
CA GLY A 174 -7.71 29.46 -2.58
C GLY A 174 -6.46 28.59 -2.46
N LEU A 175 -6.61 27.26 -2.37
CA LEU A 175 -5.46 26.35 -2.48
C LEU A 175 -5.10 26.09 -3.95
N ARG A 176 -3.80 26.08 -4.23
CA ARG A 176 -3.23 25.58 -5.48
C ARG A 176 -2.53 24.23 -5.21
N ILE A 177 -2.94 23.19 -5.92
CA ILE A 177 -2.48 21.82 -5.70
C ILE A 177 -1.90 21.26 -7.00
N VAL A 178 -0.71 20.70 -6.94
CA VAL A 178 -0.19 19.84 -8.03
C VAL A 178 -0.46 18.39 -7.65
N VAL A 179 -1.14 17.62 -8.50
CA VAL A 179 -1.40 16.21 -8.25
C VAL A 179 -0.74 15.34 -9.32
N ASP A 180 0.05 14.37 -8.87
CA ASP A 180 0.68 13.35 -9.70
C ASP A 180 -0.05 12.02 -9.49
N SER A 181 -0.74 11.56 -10.54
CA SER A 181 -1.53 10.32 -10.52
C SER A 181 -0.72 9.09 -10.97
N ALA A 182 0.59 9.19 -11.10
CA ALA A 182 1.49 8.09 -11.52
C ALA A 182 1.09 7.42 -12.85
N ASN A 183 0.36 8.10 -13.74
CA ASN A 183 -0.33 7.50 -14.89
C ASN A 183 -1.15 6.25 -14.52
N GLY A 184 -1.62 6.19 -13.27
CA GLY A 184 -2.31 5.06 -12.64
C GLY A 184 -3.83 5.18 -12.65
N SER A 185 -4.45 4.41 -11.78
CA SER A 185 -5.91 4.27 -11.70
C SER A 185 -6.66 5.55 -11.29
N ALA A 186 -5.97 6.50 -10.66
CA ALA A 186 -6.54 7.79 -10.26
C ALA A 186 -6.44 8.88 -11.34
N SER A 187 -5.83 8.62 -12.51
CA SER A 187 -5.57 9.63 -13.56
C SER A 187 -6.81 10.41 -13.99
N GLY A 188 -7.96 9.76 -14.06
CA GLY A 188 -9.22 10.42 -14.42
C GLY A 188 -10.02 10.98 -13.23
N LEU A 189 -9.53 10.84 -12.00
CA LEU A 189 -10.29 11.15 -10.79
C LEU A 189 -9.63 12.22 -9.92
N ALA A 190 -8.29 12.18 -9.78
CA ALA A 190 -7.58 12.98 -8.79
C ALA A 190 -7.75 14.49 -9.03
N GLY A 191 -7.51 14.98 -10.24
CA GLY A 191 -7.73 16.39 -10.58
C GLY A 191 -9.15 16.82 -10.31
N ALA A 192 -10.14 16.04 -10.80
CA ALA A 192 -11.55 16.34 -10.66
C ALA A 192 -12.02 16.40 -9.19
N LEU A 193 -11.40 15.63 -8.27
CA LEU A 193 -11.71 15.68 -6.84
C LEU A 193 -11.45 17.07 -6.25
N TYR A 194 -10.23 17.58 -6.44
CA TYR A 194 -9.80 18.84 -5.83
C TYR A 194 -10.39 20.06 -6.55
N GLU A 195 -10.50 20.02 -7.89
CA GLU A 195 -11.21 21.06 -8.67
C GLU A 195 -12.67 21.18 -8.25
N GLY A 196 -13.38 20.06 -8.06
CA GLY A 196 -14.76 20.03 -7.60
C GLY A 196 -14.94 20.69 -6.23
N LEU A 197 -13.90 20.76 -5.41
CA LEU A 197 -13.86 21.40 -4.11
C LEU A 197 -13.35 22.85 -4.16
N GLY A 198 -12.99 23.38 -5.35
CA GLY A 198 -12.60 24.77 -5.56
C GLY A 198 -11.11 25.06 -5.52
N ALA A 199 -10.25 24.04 -5.42
CA ALA A 199 -8.82 24.22 -5.55
C ALA A 199 -8.42 24.53 -7.01
N GLU A 200 -7.34 25.31 -7.20
CA GLU A 200 -6.66 25.43 -8.48
C GLU A 200 -5.72 24.22 -8.64
N VAL A 201 -5.96 23.40 -9.65
CA VAL A 201 -5.24 22.12 -9.82
C VAL A 201 -4.36 22.10 -11.04
N VAL A 202 -3.13 21.64 -10.86
CA VAL A 202 -2.21 21.24 -11.93
C VAL A 202 -2.08 19.72 -11.86
N ALA A 203 -2.62 19.00 -12.84
CA ALA A 203 -2.54 17.54 -12.91
C ALA A 203 -1.37 17.11 -13.78
N ILE A 204 -0.51 16.25 -13.23
CA ILE A 204 0.61 15.60 -13.95
C ILE A 204 0.50 14.08 -13.78
N GLY A 205 1.24 13.30 -14.59
CA GLY A 205 1.15 11.85 -14.54
C GLY A 205 -0.28 11.33 -14.71
N CYS A 206 -1.09 11.98 -15.57
CA CYS A 206 -2.52 11.69 -15.74
C CYS A 206 -2.91 11.29 -17.17
N GLU A 207 -1.93 10.95 -18.01
CA GLU A 207 -2.13 10.51 -19.40
C GLU A 207 -1.62 9.07 -19.61
N PRO A 208 -2.33 8.07 -19.08
CA PRO A 208 -1.88 6.69 -19.13
C PRO A 208 -1.93 6.13 -20.56
N ASP A 209 -0.84 5.52 -21.02
CA ASP A 209 -0.74 4.81 -22.31
C ASP A 209 -0.69 3.28 -22.17
N GLY A 210 -0.74 2.79 -20.93
CA GLY A 210 -0.66 1.38 -20.57
C GLY A 210 0.74 0.86 -20.28
N THR A 211 1.77 1.67 -20.55
CA THR A 211 3.19 1.32 -20.33
C THR A 211 3.95 2.31 -19.47
N ASN A 212 3.38 3.47 -19.21
CA ASN A 212 4.00 4.58 -18.49
C ASN A 212 3.58 4.72 -17.01
N ILE A 213 2.86 3.73 -16.46
CA ILE A 213 2.49 3.73 -15.03
C ILE A 213 3.72 3.68 -14.14
N ASN A 214 3.82 4.58 -13.14
CA ASN A 214 4.97 4.73 -12.23
C ASN A 214 6.32 5.03 -12.91
N ASP A 215 6.35 5.34 -14.20
CA ASP A 215 7.59 5.60 -14.92
C ASP A 215 8.03 7.06 -14.74
N GLY A 216 8.96 7.29 -13.80
CA GLY A 216 9.47 8.60 -13.45
C GLY A 216 8.42 9.55 -12.84
N CYS A 217 7.33 9.04 -12.30
CA CYS A 217 6.22 9.78 -11.70
C CYS A 217 5.66 9.09 -10.47
N GLY A 218 4.76 9.76 -9.76
CA GLY A 218 4.04 9.26 -8.59
C GLY A 218 4.91 9.14 -7.34
N SER A 219 4.43 8.39 -6.35
CA SER A 219 5.03 8.30 -5.01
C SER A 219 6.44 7.69 -4.97
N THR A 220 6.85 6.96 -6.01
CA THR A 220 8.20 6.38 -6.10
C THR A 220 9.21 7.27 -6.82
N ALA A 221 8.76 8.36 -7.47
CA ALA A 221 9.61 9.27 -8.24
C ALA A 221 9.10 10.71 -8.16
N THR A 222 9.20 11.32 -6.99
CA THR A 222 8.59 12.61 -6.64
C THR A 222 9.31 13.85 -7.18
N ALA A 223 10.47 13.71 -7.83
CA ALA A 223 11.28 14.85 -8.28
C ALA A 223 10.54 15.77 -9.28
N THR A 224 9.80 15.19 -10.23
CA THR A 224 8.99 15.94 -11.20
C THR A 224 7.88 16.72 -10.50
N LEU A 225 7.20 16.11 -9.54
CA LEU A 225 6.18 16.77 -8.74
C LEU A 225 6.76 17.90 -7.90
N ALA A 226 7.91 17.69 -7.25
CA ALA A 226 8.58 18.71 -6.45
C ALA A 226 8.95 19.96 -7.31
N ALA A 227 9.48 19.73 -8.51
CA ALA A 227 9.77 20.81 -9.44
C ALA A 227 8.50 21.56 -9.88
N ALA A 228 7.42 20.84 -10.18
CA ALA A 228 6.15 21.44 -10.57
C ALA A 228 5.50 22.26 -9.44
N VAL A 229 5.58 21.79 -8.19
CA VAL A 229 5.08 22.54 -7.02
C VAL A 229 5.76 23.89 -6.92
N VAL A 230 7.10 23.94 -7.03
CA VAL A 230 7.88 25.19 -6.97
C VAL A 230 7.60 26.06 -8.18
N GLU A 231 7.56 25.50 -9.40
CA GLU A 231 7.31 26.23 -10.64
C GLU A 231 5.94 26.93 -10.64
N HIS A 232 4.90 26.23 -10.18
CA HIS A 232 3.53 26.76 -10.15
C HIS A 232 3.23 27.55 -8.88
N GLY A 233 4.16 27.64 -7.90
CA GLY A 233 3.93 28.26 -6.61
C GLY A 233 2.75 27.63 -5.88
N ALA A 234 2.67 26.29 -5.91
CA ALA A 234 1.56 25.57 -5.31
C ALA A 234 1.74 25.42 -3.79
N ASP A 235 0.62 25.32 -3.08
CA ASP A 235 0.59 25.12 -1.63
C ASP A 235 0.91 23.68 -1.26
N LEU A 236 0.57 22.73 -2.15
CA LEU A 236 0.71 21.29 -1.95
C LEU A 236 1.06 20.58 -3.27
N GLY A 237 1.94 19.58 -3.18
CA GLY A 237 2.06 18.51 -4.15
C GLY A 237 1.54 17.19 -3.56
N LEU A 238 0.80 16.40 -4.34
CA LEU A 238 0.22 15.13 -3.93
C LEU A 238 0.66 14.05 -4.92
N ALA A 239 1.50 13.09 -4.46
CA ALA A 239 2.01 11.99 -5.25
C ALA A 239 1.30 10.69 -4.88
N LEU A 240 0.50 10.16 -5.81
CA LEU A 240 -0.14 8.85 -5.69
C LEU A 240 0.76 7.76 -6.27
N ASP A 241 0.49 6.50 -5.96
CA ASP A 241 1.04 5.36 -6.69
C ASP A 241 0.04 4.81 -7.72
N GLY A 242 0.43 3.77 -8.46
CA GLY A 242 -0.33 3.30 -9.62
C GLY A 242 -1.76 2.85 -9.33
N ASP A 243 -2.07 2.34 -8.14
CA ASP A 243 -3.43 1.97 -7.72
C ASP A 243 -4.01 2.87 -6.64
N ALA A 244 -3.30 3.96 -6.33
CA ALA A 244 -3.69 5.06 -5.47
C ALA A 244 -4.07 4.65 -4.04
N ASP A 245 -3.46 3.60 -3.50
CA ASP A 245 -3.59 3.21 -2.10
C ASP A 245 -2.59 3.94 -1.20
N ARG A 246 -1.63 4.70 -1.79
CA ARG A 246 -0.59 5.49 -1.12
C ARG A 246 -0.63 6.95 -1.51
N LEU A 247 -0.15 7.80 -0.59
CA LEU A 247 0.12 9.21 -0.82
C LEU A 247 1.44 9.62 -0.17
N LEU A 248 2.29 10.30 -0.94
CA LEU A 248 3.33 11.19 -0.41
C LEU A 248 2.98 12.63 -0.76
N ALA A 249 3.44 13.59 0.04
CA ALA A 249 3.19 14.99 -0.25
C ALA A 249 4.49 15.77 -0.51
N ILE A 250 4.34 16.92 -1.15
CA ILE A 250 5.41 17.89 -1.37
C ILE A 250 4.96 19.22 -0.78
N GLY A 251 5.82 19.82 0.03
CA GLY A 251 5.61 21.17 0.56
C GLY A 251 5.82 22.26 -0.49
N PRO A 252 5.37 23.50 -0.23
CA PRO A 252 5.51 24.62 -1.17
C PRO A 252 6.97 24.98 -1.51
N ASP A 253 7.92 24.53 -0.69
CA ASP A 253 9.36 24.66 -0.89
C ASP A 253 9.97 23.52 -1.74
N GLY A 254 9.17 22.57 -2.19
CA GLY A 254 9.61 21.38 -2.92
C GLY A 254 10.10 20.23 -2.03
N ALA A 255 10.03 20.37 -0.70
CA ALA A 255 10.47 19.33 0.21
C ALA A 255 9.48 18.15 0.26
N LEU A 256 10.03 16.93 0.25
CA LEU A 256 9.25 15.71 0.39
C LEU A 256 8.75 15.53 1.82
N VAL A 257 7.46 15.31 1.96
CA VAL A 257 6.75 14.91 3.19
C VAL A 257 6.35 13.46 3.06
N ASN A 258 7.00 12.59 3.79
CA ASN A 258 6.75 11.15 3.72
C ASN A 258 5.59 10.70 4.62
N GLY A 259 5.27 9.39 4.58
CA GLY A 259 4.17 8.82 5.35
C GLY A 259 4.31 9.02 6.87
N ASP A 260 5.52 8.97 7.42
CA ASP A 260 5.71 9.19 8.87
C ASP A 260 5.31 10.62 9.27
N GLU A 261 5.74 11.62 8.51
CA GLU A 261 5.40 13.02 8.78
C GLU A 261 3.91 13.29 8.57
N LEU A 262 3.30 12.69 7.54
CA LEU A 262 1.85 12.78 7.33
C LEU A 262 1.08 12.13 8.48
N ILE A 263 1.47 10.93 8.91
CA ILE A 263 0.83 10.25 10.03
C ILE A 263 0.97 11.06 11.33
N ALA A 264 2.15 11.66 11.59
CA ALA A 264 2.36 12.52 12.76
C ALA A 264 1.43 13.74 12.72
N LEU A 265 1.33 14.41 11.57
CA LEU A 265 0.46 15.57 11.37
C LEU A 265 -1.02 15.20 11.61
N PHE A 266 -1.48 14.09 11.03
CA PHE A 266 -2.86 13.62 11.21
C PHE A 266 -3.13 13.15 12.63
N ALA A 267 -2.15 12.52 13.31
CA ALA A 267 -2.30 12.11 14.69
C ALA A 267 -2.54 13.31 15.61
N LEU A 268 -1.82 14.41 15.39
CA LEU A 268 -2.01 15.66 16.15
C LEU A 268 -3.37 16.28 15.86
N ASP A 269 -3.76 16.46 14.59
CA ASP A 269 -5.07 17.02 14.23
C ASP A 269 -6.22 16.20 14.82
N LEU A 270 -6.13 14.88 14.75
CA LEU A 270 -7.12 13.99 15.34
C LEU A 270 -7.13 14.05 16.88
N ALA A 271 -5.96 14.15 17.53
CA ALA A 271 -5.86 14.27 18.98
C ALA A 271 -6.46 15.58 19.48
N GLU A 272 -6.13 16.70 18.83
CA GLU A 272 -6.68 18.03 19.15
C GLU A 272 -8.20 18.06 19.03
N ARG A 273 -8.75 17.34 18.05
CA ARG A 273 -10.21 17.23 17.86
C ARG A 273 -10.87 16.13 18.71
N GLY A 274 -10.10 15.42 19.57
CA GLY A 274 -10.60 14.30 20.37
C GLY A 274 -11.07 13.09 19.55
N GLN A 275 -10.52 12.92 18.35
CA GLN A 275 -10.89 11.87 17.39
C GLN A 275 -9.83 10.78 17.26
N LEU A 276 -8.65 10.94 17.87
CA LEU A 276 -7.63 9.90 17.92
C LEU A 276 -8.01 8.87 18.99
N ALA A 277 -8.59 7.76 18.58
CA ALA A 277 -9.06 6.72 19.49
C ALA A 277 -7.91 6.18 20.35
N GLY A 278 -8.14 6.10 21.67
CA GLY A 278 -7.13 5.66 22.64
C GLY A 278 -5.88 6.55 22.71
N ASN A 279 -5.90 7.73 22.09
CA ASN A 279 -4.71 8.58 21.88
C ASN A 279 -3.53 7.79 21.30
N THR A 280 -3.83 6.87 20.35
CA THR A 280 -2.88 5.89 19.84
C THR A 280 -2.85 5.91 18.30
N VAL A 281 -1.64 5.82 17.74
CA VAL A 281 -1.38 5.65 16.32
C VAL A 281 -0.70 4.30 16.07
N VAL A 282 -1.07 3.61 14.98
CA VAL A 282 -0.48 2.33 14.59
C VAL A 282 0.48 2.53 13.42
N VAL A 283 1.72 2.08 13.57
CA VAL A 283 2.76 2.18 12.55
C VAL A 283 3.51 0.86 12.42
N THR A 284 4.41 0.76 11.45
CA THR A 284 5.26 -0.43 11.33
C THR A 284 6.62 -0.22 12.01
N VAL A 285 7.34 -1.31 12.22
CA VAL A 285 8.72 -1.28 12.75
C VAL A 285 9.69 -0.49 11.85
N MET A 286 9.30 -0.13 10.62
CA MET A 286 10.10 0.69 9.70
C MET A 286 9.95 2.19 9.92
N THR A 287 8.95 2.63 10.69
CA THR A 287 8.73 4.04 11.01
C THR A 287 9.93 4.63 11.75
N ASN A 288 10.36 5.80 11.32
CA ASN A 288 11.58 6.45 11.82
C ASN A 288 11.54 6.69 13.34
N LEU A 289 12.68 6.50 14.02
CA LEU A 289 12.79 6.74 15.45
C LEU A 289 12.36 8.16 15.85
N GLY A 290 12.66 9.15 15.01
CA GLY A 290 12.23 10.53 15.23
C GLY A 290 10.73 10.71 15.34
N PHE A 291 9.95 9.93 14.59
CA PHE A 291 8.48 9.88 14.71
C PHE A 291 8.06 9.42 16.13
N ARG A 292 8.68 8.33 16.62
CA ARG A 292 8.34 7.78 17.94
C ARG A 292 8.59 8.81 19.05
N LEU A 293 9.78 9.42 19.02
CA LEU A 293 10.16 10.45 19.99
C LEU A 293 9.19 11.64 19.93
N ALA A 294 8.84 12.07 18.72
CA ALA A 294 7.90 13.16 18.52
C ALA A 294 6.50 12.87 19.05
N MET A 295 6.00 11.64 18.91
CA MET A 295 4.69 11.23 19.44
C MET A 295 4.73 11.10 20.97
N GLU A 296 5.79 10.53 21.52
CA GLU A 296 5.98 10.39 22.97
C GLU A 296 6.00 11.74 23.67
N GLU A 297 6.75 12.72 23.15
CA GLU A 297 6.77 14.11 23.67
C GLU A 297 5.38 14.74 23.72
N ARG A 298 4.48 14.33 22.83
CA ARG A 298 3.09 14.85 22.74
C ARG A 298 2.07 13.96 23.44
N GLY A 299 2.53 12.94 24.15
CA GLY A 299 1.71 11.99 24.89
C GLY A 299 0.84 11.09 24.00
N ILE A 300 1.19 10.94 22.71
CA ILE A 300 0.53 10.03 21.78
C ILE A 300 1.23 8.66 21.85
N ILE A 301 0.46 7.61 22.06
CA ILE A 301 0.97 6.25 22.13
C ILE A 301 1.24 5.74 20.71
N VAL A 302 2.44 5.19 20.48
CA VAL A 302 2.82 4.54 19.24
C VAL A 302 2.72 3.03 19.43
N LYS A 303 1.86 2.39 18.62
CA LYS A 303 1.74 0.94 18.55
C LYS A 303 2.41 0.44 17.28
N GLU A 304 3.41 -0.44 17.43
CA GLU A 304 4.14 -1.00 16.29
C GLU A 304 3.63 -2.37 15.88
N THR A 305 3.70 -2.60 14.57
CA THR A 305 3.42 -3.89 13.94
C THR A 305 4.59 -4.31 13.05
N THR A 306 4.60 -5.54 12.62
CA THR A 306 5.44 -5.97 11.49
C THR A 306 5.06 -5.21 10.22
N VAL A 307 5.97 -5.19 9.24
CA VAL A 307 5.76 -4.52 7.94
C VAL A 307 4.67 -5.20 7.16
N GLY A 308 3.74 -4.41 6.66
CA GLY A 308 2.62 -4.83 5.84
C GLY A 308 1.30 -4.22 6.33
N ASP A 309 0.57 -3.65 5.41
CA ASP A 309 -0.68 -2.94 5.65
C ASP A 309 -1.74 -3.82 6.36
N ARG A 310 -1.77 -5.14 6.09
CA ARG A 310 -2.67 -6.09 6.78
C ARG A 310 -2.42 -6.13 8.29
N TYR A 311 -1.17 -6.00 8.74
CA TYR A 311 -0.85 -6.00 10.18
C TYR A 311 -1.24 -4.69 10.84
N VAL A 312 -1.05 -3.56 10.13
CA VAL A 312 -1.54 -2.25 10.58
C VAL A 312 -3.06 -2.27 10.71
N LEU A 313 -3.77 -2.75 9.69
CA LEU A 313 -5.23 -2.85 9.70
C LEU A 313 -5.73 -3.77 10.82
N ALA A 314 -5.12 -4.94 10.99
CA ALA A 314 -5.48 -5.89 12.05
C ALA A 314 -5.29 -5.28 13.46
N ALA A 315 -4.23 -4.50 13.67
CA ALA A 315 -4.00 -3.81 14.95
C ALA A 315 -5.02 -2.68 15.18
N LEU A 316 -5.38 -1.93 14.13
CA LEU A 316 -6.44 -0.91 14.19
C LEU A 316 -7.78 -1.54 14.57
N ASP A 317 -8.16 -2.66 13.95
CA ASP A 317 -9.42 -3.34 14.20
C ASP A 317 -9.48 -3.98 15.59
N LYS A 318 -8.40 -4.64 16.00
CA LYS A 318 -8.31 -5.33 17.29
C LYS A 318 -8.55 -4.39 18.47
N ASP A 319 -8.00 -3.17 18.39
CA ASP A 319 -8.03 -2.22 19.51
C ASP A 319 -9.00 -1.04 19.28
N GLY A 320 -9.75 -1.05 18.16
CA GLY A 320 -10.71 0.01 17.82
C GLY A 320 -10.05 1.37 17.57
N LEU A 321 -8.83 1.37 17.00
CA LEU A 321 -8.04 2.58 16.76
C LEU A 321 -8.44 3.25 15.44
N SER A 322 -8.08 4.53 15.27
CA SER A 322 -8.60 5.37 14.17
C SER A 322 -7.59 5.68 13.08
N LEU A 323 -6.28 5.66 13.36
CA LEU A 323 -5.23 6.06 12.44
C LEU A 323 -4.04 5.11 12.50
N GLY A 324 -3.55 4.71 11.34
CA GLY A 324 -2.30 3.98 11.21
C GLY A 324 -1.78 4.03 9.80
N GLY A 325 -0.56 3.54 9.58
CA GLY A 325 0.02 3.50 8.25
C GLY A 325 1.51 3.19 8.23
N GLU A 326 2.11 3.47 7.09
CA GLU A 326 3.50 3.18 6.78
C GLU A 326 4.21 4.41 6.22
N GLN A 327 5.52 4.47 6.37
CA GLN A 327 6.39 5.51 5.77
C GLN A 327 6.20 5.64 4.25
N SER A 328 5.83 4.55 3.58
CA SER A 328 5.54 4.52 2.15
C SER A 328 4.32 5.34 1.72
N GLY A 329 3.55 5.88 2.68
CA GLY A 329 2.35 6.66 2.42
C GLY A 329 1.05 5.85 2.38
N HIS A 330 1.09 4.54 2.68
CA HIS A 330 -0.12 3.75 2.88
C HIS A 330 -0.72 4.10 4.23
N ILE A 331 -1.70 5.02 4.24
CA ILE A 331 -2.29 5.59 5.45
C ILE A 331 -3.76 5.19 5.55
N ILE A 332 -4.13 4.65 6.69
CA ILE A 332 -5.47 4.11 6.95
C ILE A 332 -6.18 5.00 8.00
N PHE A 333 -7.22 5.69 7.56
CA PHE A 333 -8.21 6.32 8.45
C PHE A 333 -9.35 5.32 8.70
N ARG A 334 -9.21 4.47 9.72
CA ARG A 334 -10.03 3.26 9.89
C ARG A 334 -11.53 3.53 9.98
N ARG A 335 -11.96 4.69 10.44
CA ARG A 335 -13.38 5.10 10.46
C ARG A 335 -13.92 5.47 9.09
N LEU A 336 -13.04 5.76 8.13
CA LEU A 336 -13.39 6.28 6.80
C LEU A 336 -13.09 5.27 5.68
N ALA A 337 -12.13 4.37 5.88
CA ALA A 337 -11.70 3.42 4.86
C ALA A 337 -11.32 2.06 5.46
N THR A 338 -11.39 1.02 4.65
CA THR A 338 -11.01 -0.36 5.01
C THR A 338 -9.58 -0.70 4.59
N THR A 339 -8.89 0.20 3.90
CA THR A 339 -7.50 0.08 3.43
C THR A 339 -6.88 1.47 3.34
N GLY A 340 -5.61 1.57 2.98
CA GLY A 340 -5.00 2.85 2.61
C GLY A 340 -5.71 3.47 1.40
N ASP A 341 -5.82 4.79 1.41
CA ASP A 341 -6.54 5.56 0.39
C ASP A 341 -5.81 6.88 0.14
N GLY A 342 -5.08 6.93 -0.98
CA GLY A 342 -4.26 8.10 -1.31
C GLY A 342 -5.09 9.34 -1.63
N LEU A 343 -6.26 9.18 -2.29
CA LEU A 343 -7.15 10.31 -2.55
C LEU A 343 -7.79 10.84 -1.27
N LEU A 344 -8.24 9.97 -0.37
CA LEU A 344 -8.74 10.34 0.95
C LEU A 344 -7.66 11.03 1.79
N THR A 345 -6.45 10.49 1.81
CA THR A 345 -5.31 11.04 2.53
C THR A 345 -4.96 12.44 2.04
N GLY A 346 -4.90 12.63 0.71
CA GLY A 346 -4.65 13.94 0.11
C GLY A 346 -5.78 14.94 0.37
N LEU A 347 -7.03 14.47 0.38
CA LEU A 347 -8.19 15.28 0.70
C LEU A 347 -8.15 15.78 2.16
N ILE A 348 -7.83 14.89 3.11
CA ILE A 348 -7.70 15.25 4.53
C ILE A 348 -6.53 16.21 4.74
N LEU A 349 -5.39 16.01 4.04
CA LEU A 349 -4.27 16.92 4.10
C LEU A 349 -4.63 18.31 3.57
N ALA A 350 -5.29 18.39 2.41
CA ALA A 350 -5.70 19.65 1.82
C ALA A 350 -6.72 20.38 2.71
N ASP A 351 -7.70 19.68 3.31
CA ASP A 351 -8.64 20.21 4.28
C ASP A 351 -7.93 20.75 5.54
N LEU A 352 -6.91 20.03 6.02
CA LEU A 352 -6.13 20.46 7.17
C LEU A 352 -5.37 21.76 6.87
N VAL A 353 -4.70 21.86 5.71
CA VAL A 353 -4.01 23.09 5.29
C VAL A 353 -5.01 24.24 5.12
N ALA A 354 -6.14 24.02 4.44
CA ALA A 354 -7.18 25.03 4.27
C ALA A 354 -7.75 25.54 5.61
N ARG A 355 -8.06 24.64 6.54
CA ARG A 355 -8.61 25.00 7.87
C ARG A 355 -7.61 25.74 8.75
N SER A 356 -6.35 25.34 8.72
CA SER A 356 -5.33 25.95 9.55
C SER A 356 -4.95 27.34 9.06
N GLY A 357 -5.10 27.63 7.78
CA GLY A 357 -4.59 28.84 7.13
C GLY A 357 -3.08 28.99 7.19
N ARG A 358 -2.34 27.92 7.51
CA ARG A 358 -0.87 27.89 7.64
C ARG A 358 -0.29 27.02 6.54
N PRO A 359 0.83 27.41 5.91
CA PRO A 359 1.54 26.56 4.96
C PRO A 359 1.90 25.21 5.59
N LEU A 360 1.95 24.14 4.76
CA LEU A 360 2.33 22.80 5.23
C LEU A 360 3.70 22.77 5.90
N THR A 361 4.67 23.51 5.37
CA THR A 361 6.02 23.64 5.94
C THR A 361 6.01 24.14 7.38
N GLU A 362 5.18 25.14 7.68
CA GLU A 362 5.05 25.65 9.07
C GLU A 362 4.37 24.65 10.02
N GLN A 363 3.50 23.80 9.50
CA GLN A 363 2.82 22.78 10.30
C GLN A 363 3.73 21.60 10.62
N LEU A 364 4.73 21.35 9.77
CA LEU A 364 5.72 20.30 9.92
C LEU A 364 6.97 20.77 10.67
N ASP A 365 7.17 22.08 10.82
CA ASP A 365 8.37 22.62 11.48
C ASP A 365 8.47 22.14 12.94
N GLY A 366 9.55 21.43 13.25
CA GLY A 366 9.77 20.83 14.56
C GLY A 366 8.78 19.70 14.93
N LEU A 367 7.96 19.22 13.97
CA LEU A 367 7.01 18.14 14.25
C LEU A 367 7.73 16.79 14.39
N VAL A 368 8.56 16.42 13.43
CA VAL A 368 9.36 15.20 13.44
C VAL A 368 10.80 15.54 13.05
N THR A 369 11.74 15.30 13.95
CA THR A 369 13.15 15.37 13.61
C THR A 369 13.61 13.99 13.12
N ARG A 370 13.80 13.86 11.80
CA ARG A 370 14.23 12.58 11.20
C ARG A 370 15.59 12.19 11.75
N VAL A 371 15.70 10.97 12.28
CA VAL A 371 16.99 10.35 12.60
C VAL A 371 17.57 9.74 11.32
N PRO A 372 18.86 9.98 10.99
CA PRO A 372 19.51 9.36 9.85
C PRO A 372 19.32 7.84 9.86
N GLN A 373 18.86 7.29 8.73
CA GLN A 373 18.51 5.87 8.58
C GLN A 373 19.27 5.27 7.41
N VAL A 374 19.88 4.12 7.64
CA VAL A 374 20.57 3.32 6.61
C VAL A 374 19.96 1.93 6.55
N LEU A 375 19.65 1.47 5.33
CA LEU A 375 19.15 0.12 5.07
C LEU A 375 20.11 -0.60 4.14
N VAL A 376 20.67 -1.72 4.61
CA VAL A 376 21.54 -2.60 3.83
C VAL A 376 20.85 -3.93 3.59
N ASN A 377 20.76 -4.35 2.33
CA ASN A 377 20.27 -5.66 1.93
C ASN A 377 21.45 -6.64 1.85
N VAL A 378 21.45 -7.66 2.69
CA VAL A 378 22.51 -8.67 2.78
C VAL A 378 22.02 -9.98 2.19
N PRO A 379 22.49 -10.39 0.98
CA PRO A 379 22.16 -11.69 0.40
C PRO A 379 22.66 -12.84 1.28
N VAL A 380 21.80 -13.82 1.56
CA VAL A 380 22.10 -14.97 2.42
C VAL A 380 21.56 -16.27 1.81
N PRO A 381 22.18 -17.41 2.06
CA PRO A 381 21.72 -18.71 1.52
C PRO A 381 20.36 -19.13 2.06
N ASN A 382 20.09 -18.87 3.34
CA ASN A 382 18.83 -19.17 4.02
C ASN A 382 18.58 -18.12 5.10
N THR A 383 17.45 -17.46 5.02
CA THR A 383 17.04 -16.42 5.98
C THR A 383 16.62 -16.98 7.34
N GLU A 384 16.17 -18.23 7.42
CA GLU A 384 15.77 -18.89 8.66
C GLU A 384 16.93 -19.07 9.66
N LEU A 385 18.15 -19.09 9.14
CA LEU A 385 19.37 -19.19 9.97
C LEU A 385 19.58 -17.93 10.84
N LEU A 386 18.93 -16.83 10.53
CA LEU A 386 19.06 -15.59 11.29
C LEU A 386 18.62 -15.75 12.74
N ASP A 387 17.54 -16.49 13.00
CA ASP A 387 16.99 -16.65 14.34
C ASP A 387 17.95 -17.38 15.29
N SER A 388 18.83 -18.25 14.75
CA SER A 388 19.84 -19.01 15.49
C SER A 388 21.25 -18.39 15.46
N ALA A 389 21.41 -17.21 14.89
CA ALA A 389 22.72 -16.55 14.75
C ALA A 389 23.09 -15.74 16.01
N ASP A 390 23.41 -16.41 17.10
CA ASP A 390 23.69 -15.78 18.41
C ASP A 390 24.75 -14.66 18.34
N ALA A 391 25.79 -14.83 17.52
CA ALA A 391 26.84 -13.81 17.36
C ALA A 391 26.29 -12.52 16.74
N VAL A 392 25.35 -12.64 15.78
CA VAL A 392 24.68 -11.50 15.14
C VAL A 392 23.82 -10.75 16.19
N TRP A 393 22.98 -11.48 16.93
CA TRP A 393 22.10 -10.86 17.92
C TRP A 393 22.85 -10.24 19.09
N SER A 394 23.99 -10.84 19.49
CA SER A 394 24.88 -10.24 20.50
C SER A 394 25.46 -8.92 20.02
N ALA A 395 25.91 -8.86 18.75
CA ALA A 395 26.43 -7.63 18.16
C ALA A 395 25.36 -6.55 18.02
N VAL A 396 24.13 -6.93 17.67
CA VAL A 396 22.97 -6.00 17.64
C VAL A 396 22.75 -5.40 19.03
N ALA A 397 22.67 -6.23 20.06
CA ALA A 397 22.47 -5.77 21.45
C ALA A 397 23.57 -4.83 21.93
N GLU A 398 24.84 -5.10 21.55
CA GLU A 398 25.97 -4.22 21.87
C GLU A 398 25.83 -2.84 21.20
N GLU A 399 25.39 -2.80 19.91
CA GLU A 399 25.21 -1.53 19.22
C GLU A 399 24.03 -0.76 19.75
N GLU A 400 22.91 -1.42 20.05
CA GLU A 400 21.74 -0.76 20.67
C GLU A 400 22.11 -0.18 22.05
N ALA A 401 22.90 -0.90 22.85
CA ALA A 401 23.38 -0.39 24.12
C ALA A 401 24.29 0.85 23.97
N ARG A 402 25.06 0.95 22.86
CA ARG A 402 25.90 2.13 22.56
C ARG A 402 25.07 3.31 22.05
N LEU A 403 24.06 3.04 21.23
CA LEU A 403 23.18 4.05 20.66
C LEU A 403 22.25 4.68 21.70
N GLY A 404 21.84 3.90 22.73
CA GLY A 404 20.85 4.33 23.72
C GLY A 404 19.57 4.83 23.05
N ASP A 405 18.97 5.90 23.59
CA ASP A 405 17.73 6.48 23.03
C ASP A 405 17.94 7.24 21.72
N GLY A 406 19.19 7.46 21.29
CA GLY A 406 19.54 8.21 20.07
C GLY A 406 19.62 7.36 18.79
N GLY A 407 19.34 6.06 18.87
CA GLY A 407 19.38 5.17 17.70
C GLY A 407 18.80 3.80 17.96
N ARG A 408 18.72 2.99 16.91
CA ARG A 408 18.27 1.58 16.99
C ARG A 408 18.79 0.76 15.82
N VAL A 409 18.74 -0.55 15.99
CA VAL A 409 19.06 -1.53 14.96
C VAL A 409 17.85 -2.43 14.71
N LEU A 410 17.51 -2.67 13.46
CA LEU A 410 16.47 -3.62 13.07
C LEU A 410 17.03 -4.60 12.03
N LEU A 411 17.05 -5.89 12.39
CA LEU A 411 17.34 -6.98 11.46
C LEU A 411 16.06 -7.75 11.16
N ARG A 412 15.81 -7.98 9.88
CA ARG A 412 14.67 -8.82 9.47
C ARG A 412 14.94 -9.59 8.19
N PRO A 413 14.44 -10.83 8.06
CA PRO A 413 14.44 -11.53 6.78
C PRO A 413 13.53 -10.80 5.78
N SER A 414 13.87 -10.87 4.48
CA SER A 414 12.95 -10.49 3.42
C SER A 414 11.93 -11.63 3.21
N GLY A 415 10.66 -11.26 3.04
CA GLY A 415 9.59 -12.24 2.77
C GLY A 415 9.60 -12.80 1.34
N THR A 416 10.30 -12.14 0.41
CA THR A 416 10.23 -12.45 -1.03
C THR A 416 11.59 -12.78 -1.66
N GLU A 417 12.68 -12.43 -0.99
CA GLU A 417 14.04 -12.57 -1.52
C GLU A 417 14.95 -13.24 -0.50
N PRO A 418 15.98 -14.00 -0.93
CA PRO A 418 16.93 -14.66 -0.03
C PRO A 418 17.94 -13.64 0.53
N LEU A 419 17.46 -12.69 1.34
CA LEU A 419 18.30 -11.67 1.97
C LEU A 419 17.77 -11.28 3.36
N VAL A 420 18.69 -10.80 4.19
CA VAL A 420 18.41 -10.14 5.46
C VAL A 420 18.56 -8.63 5.28
N ARG A 421 17.59 -7.88 5.76
CA ARG A 421 17.62 -6.42 5.79
C ARG A 421 18.16 -5.95 7.12
N VAL A 422 19.25 -5.19 7.07
CA VAL A 422 19.90 -4.56 8.22
C VAL A 422 19.58 -3.08 8.15
N MET A 423 18.72 -2.59 9.02
CA MET A 423 18.38 -1.18 9.15
C MET A 423 18.98 -0.63 10.44
N VAL A 424 19.65 0.51 10.33
CA VAL A 424 20.22 1.25 11.47
C VAL A 424 19.75 2.68 11.40
N GLU A 425 19.29 3.18 12.53
CA GLU A 425 19.03 4.58 12.76
C GLU A 425 19.98 5.09 13.86
N ALA A 426 20.65 6.19 13.60
CA ALA A 426 21.56 6.76 14.58
C ALA A 426 21.71 8.26 14.40
N SER A 427 21.78 9.00 15.51
CA SER A 427 22.17 10.41 15.51
C SER A 427 23.68 10.54 15.27
N GLY A 428 24.06 11.43 14.38
CA GLY A 428 25.47 11.71 14.03
C GLY A 428 25.86 11.22 12.64
N ASP A 429 26.70 12.02 11.99
CA ASP A 429 27.13 11.77 10.61
C ASP A 429 27.94 10.47 10.51
N GLY A 430 27.54 9.58 9.59
CA GLY A 430 28.24 8.34 9.28
C GLY A 430 28.12 7.23 10.35
N VAL A 431 27.42 7.44 11.44
CA VAL A 431 27.27 6.44 12.52
C VAL A 431 26.39 5.28 12.06
N ALA A 432 25.24 5.58 11.47
CA ALA A 432 24.32 4.56 10.97
C ALA A 432 24.96 3.71 9.87
N GLU A 433 25.70 4.32 8.93
CA GLU A 433 26.42 3.66 7.85
C GLU A 433 27.47 2.67 8.40
N ALA A 434 28.31 3.13 9.34
CA ALA A 434 29.38 2.31 9.91
C ALA A 434 28.84 1.08 10.67
N ILE A 435 27.74 1.24 11.38
CA ILE A 435 27.08 0.14 12.09
C ILE A 435 26.43 -0.82 11.10
N ALA A 436 25.68 -0.30 10.11
CA ALA A 436 25.00 -1.09 9.12
C ALA A 436 25.97 -1.93 8.27
N GLU A 437 27.12 -1.37 7.87
CA GLU A 437 28.16 -2.09 7.13
C GLU A 437 28.78 -3.20 7.98
N ARG A 438 29.12 -2.91 9.24
CA ARG A 438 29.69 -3.91 10.16
C ARG A 438 28.72 -5.05 10.42
N LEU A 439 27.48 -4.75 10.77
CA LEU A 439 26.45 -5.77 11.01
C LEU A 439 26.11 -6.54 9.74
N GLY A 440 26.06 -5.88 8.58
CA GLY A 440 25.83 -6.53 7.29
C GLY A 440 26.94 -7.54 6.95
N THR A 441 28.20 -7.20 7.22
CA THR A 441 29.35 -8.10 7.06
C THR A 441 29.24 -9.30 7.99
N LEU A 442 28.89 -9.08 9.27
CA LEU A 442 28.72 -10.15 10.25
C LEU A 442 27.57 -11.09 9.87
N VAL A 443 26.41 -10.56 9.48
CA VAL A 443 25.26 -11.35 9.00
C VAL A 443 25.66 -12.22 7.82
N SER A 444 26.36 -11.65 6.83
CA SER A 444 26.83 -12.41 5.66
C SER A 444 27.75 -13.55 6.05
N TYR A 445 28.71 -13.29 6.92
CA TYR A 445 29.69 -14.28 7.38
C TYR A 445 29.05 -15.43 8.18
N GLU A 446 28.25 -15.11 9.19
CA GLU A 446 27.62 -16.09 10.09
C GLU A 446 26.64 -17.00 9.34
N LEU A 447 25.75 -16.42 8.50
CA LEU A 447 24.76 -17.21 7.79
C LEU A 447 25.34 -18.06 6.65
N GLN A 448 26.42 -17.61 6.00
CA GLN A 448 27.16 -18.44 5.03
C GLN A 448 27.89 -19.60 5.73
N SER A 449 28.52 -19.34 6.89
CA SER A 449 29.22 -20.36 7.67
C SER A 449 28.25 -21.41 8.20
N ALA A 450 27.08 -20.99 8.73
CA ALA A 450 26.05 -21.90 9.20
C ALA A 450 25.49 -22.78 8.07
N ALA A 451 25.23 -22.20 6.89
CA ALA A 451 24.77 -22.96 5.73
C ALA A 451 25.78 -24.02 5.27
N ALA A 452 27.07 -23.71 5.31
CA ALA A 452 28.16 -24.68 4.97
C ALA A 452 28.29 -25.82 5.98
N THR A 453 27.79 -25.67 7.20
CA THR A 453 27.86 -26.68 8.26
C THR A 453 26.63 -27.62 8.25
N HIS A 454 25.52 -27.19 7.65
CA HIS A 454 24.24 -27.93 7.60
C HIS A 454 23.93 -28.53 6.22
N GLY A 455 24.74 -28.28 5.19
CA GLY A 455 24.66 -28.83 3.83
C GLY A 455 25.74 -29.91 3.60
#